data_e274fd68b8522657cfe5dfd35fdec204
#
_entry.id   e274fd68b8522657cfe5dfd35fdec204
#
_cell.length_a   1.000
_cell.length_b   1.000
_cell.length_c   1.000
_cell.angle_alpha   90.00
_cell.angle_beta   90.00
_cell.angle_gamma   90.00
#
_symmetry.space_group_name_H-M   'P 1'
#
loop_
_entity.id
_entity.type
_entity.pdbx_description
1 polymer ?
#
loop_
_entity_poly.entity_id
_entity_poly.type
_entity_poly.pdbx_seq_one_letter_code
_entity_poly.pdbx_strand_id
1 'polypeptide(L)'
;HIYHCLTLAYNLTGQEILFVTKEQHEPGLKKLQEANMPVHTIKSDEEFMEFVQEWKPDVVVNDCLNTEADYIKELKKYVKRVVTIEDLGEGADYADVVINALYEDHTRGDNYYWGSNYVCLRDEFFCATPSVFHEQVQNIVVIFGGTDPSNFTKRIYEMAKRIHKDYPEIKFH
;
A
#
# COMPACT_ATOMS: atom_id res chain seq x y z
N HIS A 1 0.68 -1.15 -1.47
CA HIS A 1 0.06 -2.07 -0.51
C HIS A 1 1.11 -2.93 0.22
N ILE A 2 1.80 -3.87 -0.43
CA ILE A 2 2.73 -4.79 0.24
C ILE A 2 3.79 -4.08 1.09
N TYR A 3 4.33 -2.94 0.65
CA TYR A 3 5.32 -2.19 1.42
C TYR A 3 4.73 -1.58 2.69
N HIS A 4 3.49 -1.08 2.67
CA HIS A 4 2.81 -0.60 3.87
C HIS A 4 2.67 -1.73 4.90
N CYS A 5 2.12 -2.87 4.46
CA CYS A 5 1.92 -4.01 5.32
C CYS A 5 3.22 -4.60 5.88
N LEU A 6 4.30 -4.66 5.08
CA LEU A 6 5.61 -5.10 5.55
C LEU A 6 6.19 -4.13 6.60
N THR A 7 6.15 -2.81 6.33
CA THR A 7 6.62 -1.80 7.28
C THR A 7 5.86 -1.89 8.59
N LEU A 8 4.53 -2.05 8.53
CA LEU A 8 3.71 -2.24 9.72
C LEU A 8 4.09 -3.52 10.46
N ALA A 9 4.22 -4.64 9.76
CA ALA A 9 4.56 -5.94 10.35
C ALA A 9 5.91 -5.92 11.07
N TYR A 10 6.93 -5.29 10.50
CA TYR A 10 8.25 -5.16 11.14
C TYR A 10 8.21 -4.36 12.44
N ASN A 11 7.25 -3.45 12.57
CA ASN A 11 7.09 -2.62 13.77
C ASN A 11 6.14 -3.23 14.81
N LEU A 12 5.35 -4.25 14.47
CA LEU A 12 4.47 -4.97 15.39
C LEU A 12 5.19 -6.14 16.08
N THR A 13 6.16 -5.82 16.90
CA THR A 13 6.95 -6.85 17.62
C THR A 13 6.11 -7.60 18.66
N GLY A 14 6.32 -8.92 18.74
CA GLY A 14 5.62 -9.76 19.72
C GLY A 14 4.19 -10.15 19.33
N GLN A 15 3.76 -9.85 18.11
CA GLN A 15 2.49 -10.28 17.54
C GLN A 15 2.71 -11.44 16.57
N GLU A 16 1.74 -12.36 16.52
CA GLU A 16 1.67 -13.36 15.46
C GLU A 16 1.04 -12.69 14.21
N ILE A 17 1.78 -12.65 13.12
CA ILE A 17 1.36 -11.96 11.89
C ILE A 17 1.31 -12.98 10.76
N LEU A 18 0.20 -12.98 10.04
CA LEU A 18 0.00 -13.76 8.84
C LEU A 18 -0.49 -12.86 7.71
N PHE A 19 0.21 -12.90 6.60
CA PHE A 19 -0.24 -12.22 5.38
C PHE A 19 -1.21 -13.11 4.62
N VAL A 20 -2.30 -12.51 4.13
CA VAL A 20 -3.25 -13.19 3.25
C VAL A 20 -3.29 -12.43 1.92
N THR A 21 -3.13 -13.14 0.80
CA THR A 21 -3.16 -12.53 -0.54
C THR A 21 -3.77 -13.49 -1.56
N LYS A 22 -4.35 -12.95 -2.63
CA LYS A 22 -4.86 -13.77 -3.73
C LYS A 22 -3.71 -14.38 -4.52
N GLU A 23 -3.83 -15.65 -4.92
CA GLU A 23 -2.82 -16.41 -5.69
C GLU A 23 -2.37 -15.65 -6.95
N GLN A 24 -3.26 -14.94 -7.60
CA GLN A 24 -3.01 -14.17 -8.82
C GLN A 24 -2.13 -12.92 -8.62
N HIS A 25 -1.88 -12.52 -7.39
CA HIS A 25 -1.04 -11.35 -7.07
C HIS A 25 0.44 -11.74 -6.93
N GLU A 26 0.98 -12.44 -7.94
CA GLU A 26 2.34 -12.99 -7.96
C GLU A 26 3.44 -12.01 -7.50
N PRO A 27 3.50 -10.72 -7.94
CA PRO A 27 4.56 -9.81 -7.50
C PRO A 27 4.52 -9.55 -5.99
N GLY A 28 3.30 -9.45 -5.41
CA GLY A 28 3.11 -9.27 -3.98
C GLY A 28 3.52 -10.51 -3.20
N LEU A 29 3.09 -11.68 -3.65
CA LEU A 29 3.44 -12.97 -3.06
C LEU A 29 4.95 -13.19 -3.04
N LYS A 30 5.62 -12.96 -4.17
CA LYS A 30 7.08 -13.06 -4.25
C LYS A 30 7.77 -12.13 -3.25
N LYS A 31 7.30 -10.88 -3.12
CA LYS A 31 7.87 -9.92 -2.17
C LYS A 31 7.74 -10.36 -0.71
N LEU A 32 6.59 -10.94 -0.33
CA LEU A 32 6.37 -11.47 1.01
C LEU A 32 7.29 -12.68 1.28
N GLN A 33 7.47 -13.56 0.30
CA GLN A 33 8.38 -14.70 0.39
C GLN A 33 9.84 -14.26 0.53
N GLU A 34 10.29 -13.28 -0.25
CA GLU A 34 11.63 -12.67 -0.12
C GLU A 34 11.86 -12.06 1.27
N ALA A 35 10.79 -11.53 1.87
CA ALA A 35 10.81 -10.98 3.23
C ALA A 35 10.70 -12.06 4.34
N ASN A 36 10.61 -13.35 3.98
CA ASN A 36 10.38 -14.48 4.89
C ASN A 36 9.13 -14.31 5.77
N MET A 37 8.09 -13.67 5.26
CA MET A 37 6.83 -13.53 5.98
C MET A 37 5.95 -14.76 5.80
N PRO A 38 5.23 -15.20 6.86
CA PRO A 38 4.22 -16.24 6.70
C PRO A 38 3.08 -15.73 5.82
N VAL A 39 2.72 -16.51 4.80
CA VAL A 39 1.71 -16.14 3.80
C VAL A 39 0.71 -17.28 3.63
N HIS A 40 -0.56 -16.93 3.66
CA HIS A 40 -1.67 -17.78 3.24
C HIS A 40 -2.22 -17.23 1.92
N THR A 41 -2.41 -18.11 0.93
CA THR A 41 -2.97 -17.71 -0.36
C THR A 41 -4.42 -18.14 -0.47
N ILE A 42 -5.24 -17.29 -1.07
CA ILE A 42 -6.67 -17.48 -1.31
C ILE A 42 -7.00 -17.26 -2.78
N LYS A 43 -8.14 -17.76 -3.23
CA LYS A 43 -8.63 -17.59 -4.61
C LYS A 43 -9.72 -16.54 -4.72
N SER A 44 -10.51 -16.37 -3.66
CA SER A 44 -11.65 -15.46 -3.65
C SER A 44 -11.85 -14.79 -2.28
N ASP A 45 -12.75 -13.82 -2.23
CA ASP A 45 -13.10 -13.14 -0.98
C ASP A 45 -13.97 -14.03 -0.07
N GLU A 46 -14.70 -14.99 -0.64
CA GLU A 46 -15.42 -16.00 0.12
C GLU A 46 -14.45 -16.93 0.86
N GLU A 47 -13.40 -17.41 0.18
CA GLU A 47 -12.35 -18.23 0.81
C GLU A 47 -11.62 -17.45 1.92
N PHE A 48 -11.44 -16.14 1.74
CA PHE A 48 -10.91 -15.28 2.81
C PHE A 48 -11.80 -15.26 4.04
N MET A 49 -13.12 -15.12 3.86
CA MET A 49 -14.07 -15.11 4.97
C MET A 49 -14.12 -16.45 5.69
N GLU A 50 -14.08 -17.57 4.97
CA GLU A 50 -14.00 -18.92 5.55
C GLU A 50 -12.72 -19.07 6.38
N PHE A 51 -11.60 -18.64 5.83
CA PHE A 51 -10.32 -18.66 6.53
C PHE A 51 -10.33 -17.83 7.82
N VAL A 52 -10.89 -16.61 7.80
CA VAL A 52 -11.01 -15.75 8.98
C VAL A 52 -11.90 -16.39 10.06
N GLN A 53 -12.99 -17.06 9.67
CA GLN A 53 -13.86 -17.77 10.59
C GLN A 53 -13.16 -18.93 11.30
N GLU A 54 -12.28 -19.63 10.60
CA GLU A 54 -11.51 -20.77 11.14
C GLU A 54 -10.33 -20.28 12.00
N TRP A 55 -9.51 -19.35 11.48
CA TRP A 55 -8.29 -18.88 12.13
C TRP A 55 -8.57 -17.92 13.29
N LYS A 56 -9.65 -17.14 13.24
CA LYS A 56 -10.11 -16.19 14.27
C LYS A 56 -9.05 -15.19 14.71
N PRO A 57 -8.52 -14.37 13.81
CA PRO A 57 -7.55 -13.35 14.18
C PRO A 57 -8.18 -12.31 15.11
N ASP A 58 -7.39 -11.73 16.01
CA ASP A 58 -7.84 -10.60 16.83
C ASP A 58 -8.06 -9.35 15.99
N VAL A 59 -7.18 -9.10 15.04
CA VAL A 59 -7.19 -7.91 14.18
C VAL A 59 -7.00 -8.30 12.72
N VAL A 60 -7.79 -7.73 11.84
CA VAL A 60 -7.54 -7.75 10.38
C VAL A 60 -7.17 -6.36 9.92
N VAL A 61 -6.04 -6.26 9.21
CA VAL A 61 -5.60 -5.04 8.53
C VAL A 61 -5.80 -5.22 7.04
N ASN A 62 -6.76 -4.50 6.47
CA ASN A 62 -7.03 -4.47 5.04
C ASN A 62 -6.25 -3.34 4.38
N ASP A 63 -5.32 -3.67 3.50
CA ASP A 63 -4.72 -2.73 2.57
C ASP A 63 -5.30 -2.96 1.16
N CYS A 64 -6.61 -2.73 1.06
CA CYS A 64 -7.43 -2.87 -0.14
C CYS A 64 -8.20 -1.58 -0.38
N LEU A 65 -8.25 -1.13 -1.62
CA LEU A 65 -8.98 0.08 -2.00
C LEU A 65 -10.48 -0.18 -2.10
N ASN A 66 -11.28 0.77 -1.57
CA ASN A 66 -12.72 0.86 -1.74
C ASN A 66 -13.49 -0.39 -1.31
N THR A 67 -13.41 -0.71 -0.02
CA THR A 67 -14.19 -1.82 0.52
C THR A 67 -15.69 -1.51 0.55
N GLU A 68 -16.49 -2.56 0.37
CA GLU A 68 -17.94 -2.50 0.48
C GLU A 68 -18.39 -2.57 1.94
N ALA A 69 -19.50 -1.90 2.26
CA ALA A 69 -20.05 -1.87 3.62
C ALA A 69 -20.36 -3.27 4.17
N ASP A 70 -20.95 -4.13 3.34
CA ASP A 70 -21.34 -5.49 3.75
C ASP A 70 -20.11 -6.38 4.01
N TYR A 71 -19.01 -6.20 3.26
CA TYR A 71 -17.76 -6.89 3.50
C TYR A 71 -17.20 -6.60 4.90
N ILE A 72 -17.09 -5.33 5.29
CA ILE A 72 -16.57 -4.95 6.60
C ILE A 72 -17.51 -5.38 7.73
N LYS A 73 -18.83 -5.24 7.55
CA LYS A 73 -19.81 -5.70 8.53
C LYS A 73 -19.75 -7.21 8.75
N GLU A 74 -19.57 -7.98 7.68
CA GLU A 74 -19.43 -9.44 7.78
C GLU A 74 -18.13 -9.80 8.52
N LEU A 75 -17.01 -9.20 8.12
CA LEU A 75 -15.71 -9.43 8.73
C LEU A 75 -15.73 -9.16 10.25
N LYS A 76 -16.40 -8.09 10.68
CA LYS A 76 -16.53 -7.72 12.11
C LYS A 76 -17.30 -8.72 12.96
N LYS A 77 -17.98 -9.69 12.39
CA LYS A 77 -18.62 -10.78 13.16
C LYS A 77 -17.60 -11.80 13.70
N TYR A 78 -16.42 -11.86 13.06
CA TYR A 78 -15.42 -12.90 13.33
C TYR A 78 -14.14 -12.38 13.96
N VAL A 79 -13.89 -11.05 13.90
CA VAL A 79 -12.67 -10.42 14.40
C VAL A 79 -12.98 -9.33 15.42
N LYS A 80 -12.03 -9.05 16.32
CA LYS A 80 -12.24 -8.01 17.35
C LYS A 80 -12.11 -6.60 16.79
N ARG A 81 -11.22 -6.41 15.80
CA ARG A 81 -10.95 -5.11 15.18
C ARG A 81 -10.65 -5.25 13.69
N VAL A 82 -11.15 -4.29 12.92
CA VAL A 82 -10.83 -4.13 11.50
C VAL A 82 -10.16 -2.78 11.30
N VAL A 83 -8.99 -2.80 10.70
CA VAL A 83 -8.24 -1.62 10.27
C VAL A 83 -8.21 -1.59 8.76
N THR A 84 -8.47 -0.45 8.13
CA THR A 84 -8.32 -0.27 6.68
C THR A 84 -7.27 0.79 6.38
N ILE A 85 -6.54 0.62 5.28
CA ILE A 85 -5.49 1.53 4.83
C ILE A 85 -5.83 2.03 3.42
N GLU A 86 -5.82 3.37 3.24
CA GLU A 86 -6.11 4.06 1.97
C GLU A 86 -7.48 3.68 1.37
N ASP A 87 -8.45 3.39 2.24
CA ASP A 87 -9.80 2.99 1.86
C ASP A 87 -10.74 4.20 1.86
N LEU A 88 -11.34 4.49 0.72
CA LEU A 88 -12.33 5.54 0.51
C LEU A 88 -13.74 4.98 0.25
N GLY A 89 -13.90 3.65 0.28
CA GLY A 89 -15.17 2.97 0.09
C GLY A 89 -16.15 3.17 1.24
N GLU A 90 -17.39 2.71 1.05
CA GLU A 90 -18.42 2.75 2.08
C GLU A 90 -18.10 1.84 3.27
N GLY A 91 -17.32 0.78 3.04
CA GLY A 91 -16.89 -0.13 4.09
C GLY A 91 -16.00 0.52 5.14
N ALA A 92 -15.20 1.51 4.76
CA ALA A 92 -14.32 2.24 5.66
C ALA A 92 -15.08 2.89 6.85
N ASP A 93 -16.31 3.35 6.64
CA ASP A 93 -17.13 3.96 7.70
C ASP A 93 -17.50 2.95 8.80
N TYR A 94 -17.44 1.65 8.52
CA TYR A 94 -17.71 0.56 9.46
C TYR A 94 -16.46 -0.06 10.08
N ALA A 95 -15.27 0.30 9.61
CA ALA A 95 -14.00 -0.15 10.20
C ALA A 95 -13.78 0.49 11.58
N ASP A 96 -12.97 -0.16 12.42
CA ASP A 96 -12.63 0.38 13.74
C ASP A 96 -11.57 1.49 13.63
N VAL A 97 -10.69 1.39 12.63
CA VAL A 97 -9.64 2.38 12.34
C VAL A 97 -9.48 2.48 10.83
N VAL A 98 -9.40 3.68 10.32
CA VAL A 98 -9.13 3.98 8.90
C VAL A 98 -7.91 4.89 8.82
N ILE A 99 -6.87 4.45 8.12
CA ILE A 99 -5.64 5.21 7.94
C ILE A 99 -5.53 5.65 6.48
N ASN A 100 -5.67 6.95 6.23
CA ASN A 100 -5.60 7.55 4.89
C ASN A 100 -4.51 8.62 4.86
N ALA A 101 -3.27 8.21 4.68
CA ALA A 101 -2.10 9.08 4.75
C ALA A 101 -1.97 10.03 3.55
N LEU A 102 -2.53 9.67 2.40
CA LEU A 102 -2.44 10.42 1.14
C LEU A 102 -3.59 11.43 0.96
N TYR A 103 -4.64 11.32 1.76
CA TYR A 103 -5.86 12.14 1.63
C TYR A 103 -6.17 12.83 2.94
N GLU A 104 -6.91 13.93 2.85
CA GLU A 104 -7.46 14.61 4.01
C GLU A 104 -8.94 14.90 3.74
N ASP A 105 -9.83 14.26 4.47
CA ASP A 105 -11.26 14.48 4.42
C ASP A 105 -11.83 14.48 5.84
N HIS A 106 -11.85 15.65 6.47
CA HIS A 106 -12.32 15.84 7.84
C HIS A 106 -13.86 15.83 7.98
N THR A 107 -14.58 15.46 6.92
CA THR A 107 -16.05 15.32 6.97
C THR A 107 -16.52 13.94 7.41
N ARG A 108 -15.61 12.94 7.46
CA ARG A 108 -15.88 11.58 7.89
C ARG A 108 -15.72 11.39 9.40
N GLY A 109 -16.02 10.19 9.89
CA GLY A 109 -16.11 9.90 11.34
C GLY A 109 -14.78 9.95 12.09
N ASP A 110 -14.86 9.83 13.42
CA ASP A 110 -13.72 9.93 14.36
C ASP A 110 -12.76 8.73 14.28
N ASN A 111 -13.12 7.68 13.55
CA ASN A 111 -12.28 6.50 13.30
C ASN A 111 -11.25 6.71 12.19
N TYR A 112 -11.22 7.87 11.54
CA TYR A 112 -10.32 8.23 10.46
C TYR A 112 -9.08 8.95 10.95
N TYR A 113 -7.92 8.51 10.48
CA TYR A 113 -6.61 9.12 10.71
C TYR A 113 -6.05 9.59 9.37
N TRP A 114 -6.06 10.90 9.18
CA TRP A 114 -5.73 11.55 7.92
C TRP A 114 -4.33 12.15 7.89
N GLY A 115 -3.74 12.17 6.69
CA GLY A 115 -2.59 12.99 6.37
C GLY A 115 -1.23 12.38 6.66
N SER A 116 -0.20 13.15 6.38
CA SER A 116 1.19 12.71 6.30
C SER A 116 1.78 12.16 7.61
N ASN A 117 1.17 12.43 8.75
CA ASN A 117 1.62 11.87 10.04
C ASN A 117 1.42 10.34 10.15
N TYR A 118 0.59 9.77 9.26
CA TYR A 118 0.23 8.35 9.28
C TYR A 118 0.83 7.58 8.09
N VAL A 119 1.78 8.18 7.37
CA VAL A 119 2.46 7.53 6.25
C VAL A 119 3.35 6.40 6.75
N CYS A 120 3.16 5.20 6.22
CA CYS A 120 4.06 4.06 6.43
C CYS A 120 5.31 4.24 5.56
N LEU A 121 6.33 4.87 6.11
CA LEU A 121 7.63 5.02 5.44
C LEU A 121 8.59 3.90 5.86
N ARG A 122 9.36 3.40 4.89
CA ARG A 122 10.47 2.48 5.16
C ARG A 122 11.60 3.19 5.92
N ASP A 123 12.34 2.44 6.70
CA ASP A 123 13.41 2.96 7.56
C ASP A 123 14.48 3.76 6.79
N GLU A 124 14.72 3.41 5.52
CA GLU A 124 15.67 4.13 4.66
C GLU A 124 15.35 5.61 4.51
N PHE A 125 14.06 5.99 4.54
CA PHE A 125 13.64 7.38 4.44
C PHE A 125 13.96 8.20 5.71
N PHE A 126 14.02 7.56 6.87
CA PHE A 126 14.41 8.22 8.12
C PHE A 126 15.92 8.41 8.24
N CYS A 127 16.71 7.60 7.51
CA CYS A 127 18.17 7.67 7.48
C CYS A 127 18.70 8.48 6.29
N ALA A 128 17.84 8.78 5.30
CA ALA A 128 18.24 9.50 4.10
C ALA A 128 18.54 10.98 4.40
N THR A 129 19.66 11.47 3.87
CA THR A 129 19.94 12.90 3.88
C THR A 129 19.13 13.57 2.77
N PRO A 130 18.34 14.62 3.06
CA PRO A 130 17.64 15.37 2.03
C PRO A 130 18.61 15.88 0.96
N SER A 131 18.22 15.76 -0.30
CA SER A 131 19.00 16.31 -1.40
C SER A 131 19.02 17.84 -1.35
N VAL A 132 20.15 18.42 -1.75
CA VAL A 132 20.26 19.87 -1.90
C VAL A 132 19.48 20.30 -3.16
N PHE A 133 18.71 21.38 -3.04
CA PHE A 133 18.04 21.96 -4.20
C PHE A 133 19.08 22.55 -5.18
N HIS A 134 18.94 22.19 -6.44
CA HIS A 134 19.75 22.71 -7.53
C HIS A 134 18.88 23.56 -8.47
N GLU A 135 19.32 24.77 -8.78
CA GLU A 135 18.60 25.67 -9.71
C GLU A 135 18.55 25.09 -11.14
N GLN A 136 19.59 24.32 -11.51
CA GLN A 136 19.66 23.66 -12.82
C GLN A 136 19.30 22.19 -12.69
N VAL A 137 18.36 21.73 -13.50
CA VAL A 137 17.97 20.32 -13.58
C VAL A 137 19.07 19.53 -14.27
N GLN A 138 19.60 18.53 -13.57
CA GLN A 138 20.62 17.61 -14.10
C GLN A 138 20.09 16.19 -14.20
N ASN A 139 19.19 15.81 -13.31
CA ASN A 139 18.62 14.46 -13.25
C ASN A 139 17.10 14.53 -13.19
N ILE A 140 16.46 13.74 -14.03
CA ILE A 140 15.00 13.56 -14.05
C ILE A 140 14.72 12.09 -13.78
N VAL A 141 14.02 11.80 -12.69
CA VAL A 141 13.54 10.45 -12.37
C VAL A 141 12.10 10.31 -12.85
N VAL A 142 11.83 9.23 -13.56
CA VAL A 142 10.48 8.91 -14.07
C VAL A 142 10.04 7.58 -13.49
N ILE A 143 8.90 7.60 -12.79
CA ILE A 143 8.37 6.39 -12.15
C ILE A 143 6.85 6.33 -12.29
N PHE A 144 6.31 5.20 -12.73
CA PHE A 144 4.88 4.92 -12.90
C PHE A 144 4.44 3.70 -12.08
N GLY A 145 4.94 3.59 -10.86
CA GLY A 145 4.64 2.45 -9.98
C GLY A 145 5.32 1.15 -10.44
N GLY A 146 4.79 0.02 -9.96
CA GLY A 146 5.44 -1.29 -10.15
C GLY A 146 5.18 -1.97 -11.49
N THR A 147 4.09 -1.65 -12.18
CA THR A 147 3.64 -2.42 -13.35
C THR A 147 3.38 -1.59 -14.61
N ASP A 148 3.25 -0.26 -14.49
CA ASP A 148 2.97 0.68 -15.60
C ASP A 148 1.97 0.12 -16.66
N PRO A 149 0.73 -0.21 -16.28
CA PRO A 149 -0.22 -0.89 -17.18
C PRO A 149 -0.61 -0.04 -18.39
N SER A 150 -0.47 1.29 -18.28
CA SER A 150 -0.73 2.25 -19.37
C SER A 150 0.48 2.51 -20.26
N ASN A 151 1.62 1.86 -19.97
CA ASN A 151 2.87 1.99 -20.72
C ASN A 151 3.33 3.45 -20.90
N PHE A 152 3.18 4.26 -19.83
CA PHE A 152 3.63 5.65 -19.84
C PHE A 152 5.16 5.76 -19.91
N THR A 153 5.90 4.81 -19.34
CA THR A 153 7.36 4.75 -19.41
C THR A 153 7.85 4.84 -20.85
N LYS A 154 7.25 4.08 -21.79
CA LYS A 154 7.61 4.12 -23.19
C LYS A 154 7.34 5.51 -23.82
N ARG A 155 6.21 6.12 -23.48
CA ARG A 155 5.85 7.45 -23.98
C ARG A 155 6.84 8.52 -23.51
N ILE A 156 7.20 8.49 -22.23
CA ILE A 156 8.18 9.42 -21.66
C ILE A 156 9.57 9.17 -22.24
N TYR A 157 9.96 7.91 -22.46
CA TYR A 157 11.24 7.57 -23.09
C TYR A 157 11.39 8.21 -24.48
N GLU A 158 10.33 8.18 -25.31
CA GLU A 158 10.37 8.84 -26.62
C GLU A 158 10.43 10.38 -26.53
N MET A 159 9.84 10.96 -25.48
CA MET A 159 9.97 12.39 -25.20
C MET A 159 11.39 12.72 -24.70
N ALA A 160 11.93 11.92 -23.80
CA ALA A 160 13.28 12.09 -23.24
C ALA A 160 14.36 12.10 -24.33
N LYS A 161 14.24 11.23 -25.34
CA LYS A 161 15.15 11.26 -26.52
C LYS A 161 15.15 12.59 -27.27
N ARG A 162 14.02 13.26 -27.36
CA ARG A 162 13.93 14.57 -28.00
C ARG A 162 14.57 15.64 -27.14
N ILE A 163 14.24 15.66 -25.85
CA ILE A 163 14.80 16.62 -24.88
C ILE A 163 16.33 16.47 -24.81
N HIS A 164 16.82 15.23 -24.76
CA HIS A 164 18.27 14.97 -24.67
C HIS A 164 19.08 15.50 -25.88
N LYS A 165 18.46 15.72 -27.03
CA LYS A 165 19.13 16.36 -28.18
C LYS A 165 19.44 17.82 -27.93
N ASP A 166 18.52 18.52 -27.25
CA ASP A 166 18.63 19.95 -26.97
C ASP A 166 19.35 20.21 -25.64
N TYR A 167 19.29 19.24 -24.70
CA TYR A 167 19.86 19.31 -23.35
C TYR A 167 20.62 18.01 -23.02
N PRO A 168 21.79 17.78 -23.62
CA PRO A 168 22.54 16.51 -23.46
C PRO A 168 23.07 16.28 -22.04
N GLU A 169 23.16 17.33 -21.21
CA GLU A 169 23.58 17.28 -19.84
C GLU A 169 22.51 16.67 -18.89
N ILE A 170 21.23 16.65 -19.31
CA ILE A 170 20.13 16.10 -18.50
C ILE A 170 20.10 14.57 -18.62
N LYS A 171 20.19 13.92 -17.47
CA LYS A 171 20.06 12.45 -17.33
C LYS A 171 18.65 12.07 -16.96
N PHE A 172 18.11 11.08 -17.64
CA PHE A 172 16.83 10.44 -17.32
C PHE A 172 17.07 9.06 -16.69
N HIS A 173 16.33 8.78 -15.61
CA HIS A 173 16.41 7.55 -14.85
C HIS A 173 15.05 6.85 -14.79
#